data_c5b2952b1651f05e39c518e7fe439147
#
_entry.id   c5b2952b1651f05e39c518e7fe439147
#
_cell.length_a   1.000
_cell.length_b   1.000
_cell.length_c   1.000
_cell.angle_alpha   90.00
_cell.angle_beta   90.00
_cell.angle_gamma   90.00
#
_symmetry.space_group_name_H-M   'P 1'
#
loop_
_entity.id
_entity.type
_entity.pdbx_description
1 polymer ?
#
loop_
_entity_poly.entity_id
_entity_poly.type
_entity_poly.pdbx_seq_one_letter_code
_entity_poly.pdbx_strand_id
1 'polypeptide(L)'
;MLILGSGNVVHNLSTMRRDLLDLGHDWGIRFDKAAIAQFERDPGDALDLLDHPDFAMAVPTPEHFIPALYIAGLAATEGSTLKAFGEGHALGAVSMTSYALGLSDAAIGAIEAAGA
;
A
#
# COMPACT_ATOMS: atom_id res chain seq x y z
N MET A 1 15.53 -13.14 -2.32
CA MET A 1 14.55 -13.50 -1.28
C MET A 1 13.20 -12.87 -1.63
N LEU A 2 12.12 -13.62 -1.53
CA LEU A 2 10.76 -13.12 -1.79
C LEU A 2 10.08 -12.78 -0.47
N ILE A 3 9.59 -11.54 -0.34
CA ILE A 3 8.80 -11.13 0.82
C ILE A 3 7.52 -10.47 0.30
N LEU A 4 6.39 -10.89 0.84
CA LEU A 4 5.08 -10.35 0.50
C LEU A 4 4.49 -9.61 1.70
N GLY A 5 4.04 -8.38 1.47
CA GLY A 5 3.28 -7.60 2.44
C GLY A 5 1.85 -7.45 1.97
N SER A 6 0.93 -8.12 2.64
CA SER A 6 -0.50 -8.01 2.35
C SER A 6 -1.06 -6.78 3.06
N GLY A 7 -1.66 -5.83 2.30
CA GLY A 7 -2.14 -4.52 2.71
C GLY A 7 -2.81 -4.51 4.02
N ASN A 8 -3.13 -3.48 4.72
CA ASN A 8 -3.86 -2.29 4.30
C ASN A 8 -3.10 -1.03 4.76
N VAL A 9 -2.41 -0.37 3.89
CA VAL A 9 -1.74 0.89 4.22
C VAL A 9 -2.76 1.97 4.58
N VAL A 10 -3.85 2.05 3.84
CA VAL A 10 -5.01 2.87 4.22
C VAL A 10 -5.94 2.00 5.06
N HIS A 11 -6.22 2.42 6.30
CA HIS A 11 -7.08 1.66 7.20
C HIS A 11 -7.71 2.59 8.25
N ASN A 12 -8.95 3.00 8.01
CA ASN A 12 -9.70 3.86 8.92
C ASN A 12 -11.16 3.40 9.01
N LEU A 13 -11.42 2.40 9.85
CA LEU A 13 -12.74 1.79 9.97
C LEU A 13 -13.80 2.75 10.50
N SER A 14 -13.42 3.83 11.16
CA SER A 14 -14.38 4.83 11.63
C SER A 14 -15.07 5.57 10.46
N THR A 15 -14.48 5.51 9.27
CA THR A 15 -15.01 6.14 8.05
C THR A 15 -15.67 5.12 7.11
N MET A 16 -15.85 3.89 7.55
CA MET A 16 -16.40 2.81 6.74
C MET A 16 -17.80 3.14 6.24
N ARG A 17 -18.03 2.86 4.95
CA ARG A 17 -19.33 3.02 4.29
C ARG A 17 -19.68 1.77 3.50
N ARG A 18 -20.81 1.15 3.84
CA ARG A 18 -21.25 -0.09 3.20
C ARG A 18 -21.72 0.09 1.77
N ASP A 19 -22.09 1.32 1.37
CA ASP A 19 -22.46 1.65 0.00
C ASP A 19 -21.23 1.82 -0.92
N LEU A 20 -20.02 1.81 -0.37
CA LEU A 20 -18.76 1.90 -1.11
C LEU A 20 -18.00 0.57 -1.08
N LEU A 21 -18.67 -0.54 -1.40
CA LEU A 21 -18.10 -1.88 -1.26
C LEU A 21 -16.71 -2.03 -1.88
N ASP A 22 -16.55 -1.60 -3.14
CA ASP A 22 -15.29 -1.73 -3.89
C ASP A 22 -14.65 -0.38 -4.19
N LEU A 23 -15.02 0.66 -3.43
CA LEU A 23 -14.55 2.03 -3.66
C LEU A 23 -13.81 2.55 -2.44
N GLY A 24 -12.99 3.58 -2.66
CA GLY A 24 -12.30 4.30 -1.60
C GLY A 24 -12.76 5.74 -1.50
N HIS A 25 -12.63 6.33 -0.32
CA HIS A 25 -12.75 7.78 -0.15
C HIS A 25 -11.63 8.48 -0.94
N ASP A 26 -11.85 9.73 -1.36
CA ASP A 26 -10.88 10.49 -2.12
C ASP A 26 -9.52 10.58 -1.42
N TRP A 27 -9.51 10.86 -0.12
CA TRP A 27 -8.28 10.94 0.66
C TRP A 27 -7.55 9.58 0.72
N GLY A 28 -8.29 8.48 0.77
CA GLY A 28 -7.73 7.13 0.78
C GLY A 28 -7.08 6.77 -0.55
N ILE A 29 -7.74 7.11 -1.65
CA ILE A 29 -7.22 6.88 -3.00
C ILE A 29 -5.94 7.72 -3.21
N ARG A 30 -5.94 8.98 -2.80
CA ARG A 30 -4.76 9.85 -2.92
C ARG A 30 -3.59 9.32 -2.12
N PHE A 31 -3.83 8.92 -0.87
CA PHE A 31 -2.76 8.41 -0.02
C PHE A 31 -2.22 7.07 -0.53
N ASP A 32 -3.09 6.16 -0.96
CA ASP A 32 -2.65 4.87 -1.52
C ASP A 32 -1.78 5.06 -2.76
N LYS A 33 -2.16 5.96 -3.66
CA LYS A 33 -1.34 6.29 -4.84
C LYS A 33 0.02 6.87 -4.45
N ALA A 34 0.06 7.74 -3.44
CA ALA A 34 1.32 8.29 -2.94
C ALA A 34 2.20 7.21 -2.33
N ALA A 35 1.60 6.28 -1.58
CA ALA A 35 2.31 5.15 -0.98
C ALA A 35 2.90 4.23 -2.07
N ILE A 36 2.11 3.87 -3.08
CA ILE A 36 2.59 3.07 -4.21
C ILE A 36 3.79 3.74 -4.88
N ALA A 37 3.67 5.02 -5.21
CA ALA A 37 4.75 5.77 -5.84
C ALA A 37 6.02 5.79 -4.99
N GLN A 38 5.89 5.99 -3.69
CA GLN A 38 7.02 6.03 -2.76
C GLN A 38 7.72 4.68 -2.64
N PHE A 39 6.94 3.62 -2.44
CA PHE A 39 7.51 2.27 -2.26
C PHE A 39 8.12 1.71 -3.56
N GLU A 40 7.55 2.05 -4.70
CA GLU A 40 8.07 1.58 -5.99
C GLU A 40 9.27 2.38 -6.48
N ARG A 41 9.42 3.63 -6.03
CA ARG A 41 10.51 4.51 -6.45
C ARG A 41 11.66 4.53 -5.45
N ASP A 42 11.34 4.80 -4.19
CA ASP A 42 12.34 5.04 -3.15
C ASP A 42 11.84 4.58 -1.78
N PRO A 43 11.87 3.26 -1.52
CA PRO A 43 11.41 2.73 -0.25
C PRO A 43 12.23 3.21 0.96
N GLY A 44 13.49 3.63 0.74
CA GLY A 44 14.32 4.16 1.81
C GLY A 44 13.80 5.45 2.42
N ASP A 45 13.03 6.22 1.66
CA ASP A 45 12.41 7.46 2.11
C ASP A 45 10.92 7.30 2.44
N ALA A 46 10.49 6.08 2.79
CA ALA A 46 9.09 5.78 3.08
C ALA A 46 8.49 6.66 4.18
N LEU A 47 9.30 7.15 5.12
CA LEU A 47 8.83 8.04 6.18
C LEU A 47 8.38 9.41 5.68
N ASP A 48 8.71 9.78 4.45
CA ASP A 48 8.18 10.99 3.83
C ASP A 48 6.65 10.96 3.72
N LEU A 49 6.04 9.76 3.71
CA LEU A 49 4.59 9.59 3.71
C LEU A 49 3.92 10.17 4.96
N LEU A 50 4.64 10.30 6.08
CA LEU A 50 4.10 10.92 7.29
C LEU A 50 3.73 12.40 7.08
N ASP A 51 4.37 13.05 6.13
CA ASP A 51 4.13 14.46 5.80
C ASP A 51 3.03 14.65 4.76
N HIS A 52 2.46 13.55 4.23
CA HIS A 52 1.38 13.64 3.26
C HIS A 52 0.12 14.22 3.91
N PRO A 53 -0.58 15.15 3.22
CA PRO A 53 -1.77 15.81 3.80
C PRO A 53 -2.86 14.85 4.26
N ASP A 54 -2.99 13.69 3.63
CA ASP A 54 -4.02 12.70 3.94
C ASP A 54 -3.55 11.62 4.92
N PHE A 55 -2.31 11.68 5.41
CA PHE A 55 -1.74 10.64 6.28
C PHE A 55 -2.58 10.42 7.54
N ALA A 56 -2.93 11.48 8.24
CA ALA A 56 -3.66 11.37 9.51
C ALA A 56 -5.03 10.69 9.33
N MET A 57 -5.70 10.94 8.21
CA MET A 57 -6.99 10.31 7.90
C MET A 57 -6.83 8.87 7.44
N ALA A 58 -5.82 8.60 6.62
CA ALA A 58 -5.58 7.27 6.06
C ALA A 58 -4.98 6.30 7.10
N VAL A 59 -4.16 6.81 8.02
CA VAL A 59 -3.42 6.03 9.02
C VAL A 59 -3.68 6.62 10.41
N PRO A 60 -4.90 6.50 10.94
CA PRO A 60 -5.22 7.06 12.26
C PRO A 60 -4.47 6.35 13.38
N THR A 61 -4.12 5.08 13.18
CA THR A 61 -3.27 4.29 14.06
C THR A 61 -2.28 3.49 13.20
N PRO A 62 -1.07 3.19 13.72
CA PRO A 62 0.01 2.72 12.87
C PRO A 62 0.05 1.24 12.53
N GLU A 63 -0.80 0.41 13.12
CA GLU A 63 -0.67 -1.07 13.09
C GLU A 63 -0.69 -1.64 11.67
N HIS A 64 -1.48 -1.05 10.78
CA HIS A 64 -1.61 -1.51 9.40
C HIS A 64 -0.62 -0.83 8.45
N PHE A 65 0.09 0.19 8.91
CA PHE A 65 1.10 0.91 8.13
C PHE A 65 2.51 0.38 8.41
N ILE A 66 2.83 0.10 9.66
CA ILE A 66 4.16 -0.35 10.09
C ILE A 66 4.67 -1.57 9.29
N PRO A 67 3.87 -2.61 9.00
CA PRO A 67 4.37 -3.75 8.22
C PRO A 67 4.97 -3.36 6.87
N ALA A 68 4.40 -2.37 6.18
CA ALA A 68 4.95 -1.87 4.93
C ALA A 68 6.31 -1.20 5.13
N LEU A 69 6.53 -0.54 6.26
CA LEU A 69 7.82 0.08 6.58
C LEU A 69 8.93 -0.96 6.76
N TYR A 70 8.62 -2.12 7.36
CA TYR A 70 9.59 -3.20 7.48
C TYR A 70 10.06 -3.69 6.12
N ILE A 71 9.14 -3.93 5.20
CA ILE A 71 9.47 -4.39 3.85
C ILE A 71 10.23 -3.31 3.09
N ALA A 72 9.83 -2.05 3.24
CA ALA A 72 10.52 -0.92 2.63
C ALA A 72 11.96 -0.80 3.13
N GLY A 73 12.20 -1.00 4.42
CA GLY A 73 13.54 -1.01 4.99
C GLY A 73 14.42 -2.13 4.43
N LEU A 74 13.85 -3.32 4.27
CA LEU A 74 14.57 -4.45 3.67
C LEU A 74 14.91 -4.16 2.20
N ALA A 75 13.98 -3.62 1.43
CA ALA A 75 14.23 -3.25 0.04
C ALA A 75 15.34 -2.21 -0.07
N ALA A 76 15.32 -1.19 0.77
CA ALA A 76 16.34 -0.15 0.80
C ALA A 76 17.73 -0.73 1.12
N THR A 77 17.81 -1.66 2.07
CA THR A 77 19.05 -2.33 2.44
C THR A 77 19.64 -3.12 1.27
N GLU A 78 18.79 -3.73 0.44
CA GLU A 78 19.21 -4.48 -0.74
C GLU A 78 19.48 -3.58 -1.96
N GLY A 79 19.23 -2.29 -1.86
CA GLY A 79 19.31 -1.38 -3.01
C GLY A 79 18.22 -1.67 -4.05
N SER A 80 17.07 -2.17 -3.59
CA SER A 80 15.93 -2.56 -4.43
C SER A 80 14.70 -1.71 -4.14
N THR A 81 13.64 -1.93 -4.90
CA THR A 81 12.34 -1.28 -4.69
C THR A 81 11.25 -2.34 -4.48
N LEU A 82 10.09 -1.89 -4.02
CA LEU A 82 8.92 -2.76 -3.89
C LEU A 82 8.09 -2.74 -5.17
N LYS A 83 7.26 -3.75 -5.33
CA LYS A 83 6.26 -3.83 -6.40
C LYS A 83 4.88 -3.90 -5.77
N ALA A 84 3.99 -3.00 -6.17
CA ALA A 84 2.59 -3.03 -5.75
C ALA A 84 1.80 -4.01 -6.60
N PHE A 85 0.87 -4.70 -5.98
CA PHE A 85 -0.08 -5.58 -6.68
C PHE A 85 -1.37 -5.69 -5.88
N GLY A 86 -2.43 -6.19 -6.53
CA GLY A 86 -3.74 -6.33 -5.88
C GLY A 86 -4.32 -4.99 -5.45
N GLU A 87 -4.12 -3.95 -6.25
CA GLU A 87 -4.62 -2.61 -5.95
C GLU A 87 -6.14 -2.60 -5.88
N GLY A 88 -6.68 -1.74 -5.02
CA GLY A 88 -8.10 -1.56 -4.86
C GLY A 88 -8.44 -1.01 -3.50
N HIS A 89 -9.73 -0.77 -3.29
CA HIS A 89 -10.27 -0.24 -2.05
C HIS A 89 -11.52 -1.00 -1.66
N ALA A 90 -11.84 -0.96 -0.37
CA ALA A 90 -13.05 -1.58 0.15
C ALA A 90 -13.69 -0.70 1.21
N LEU A 91 -15.02 -0.64 1.17
CA LEU A 91 -15.86 0.05 2.16
C LEU A 91 -15.51 1.53 2.34
N GLY A 92 -14.87 2.13 1.36
CA GLY A 92 -14.34 3.50 1.44
C GLY A 92 -13.10 3.65 2.33
N ALA A 93 -12.90 2.75 3.27
CA ALA A 93 -12.05 2.96 4.44
C ALA A 93 -10.69 2.25 4.38
N VAL A 94 -10.51 1.28 3.50
CA VAL A 94 -9.28 0.48 3.43
C VAL A 94 -8.77 0.33 2.01
N SER A 95 -7.45 0.30 1.84
CA SER A 95 -6.82 -0.10 0.59
C SER A 95 -6.45 -1.58 0.64
N MET A 96 -6.56 -2.24 -0.50
CA MET A 96 -6.24 -3.67 -0.63
C MET A 96 -4.86 -3.89 -1.24
N THR A 97 -4.18 -2.81 -1.63
CA THR A 97 -2.87 -2.86 -2.26
C THR A 97 -1.87 -3.63 -1.40
N SER A 98 -1.19 -4.58 -2.01
CA SER A 98 -0.14 -5.38 -1.39
C SER A 98 1.20 -5.04 -2.03
N TYR A 99 2.28 -5.37 -1.35
CA TYR A 99 3.63 -5.07 -1.82
C TYR A 99 4.51 -6.30 -1.78
N ALA A 100 5.41 -6.40 -2.75
CA ALA A 100 6.35 -7.50 -2.83
C ALA A 100 7.79 -7.00 -3.00
N LEU A 101 8.72 -7.66 -2.32
CA LEU A 101 10.15 -7.55 -2.54
C LEU A 101 10.63 -8.84 -3.22
N GLY A 102 11.37 -8.71 -4.32
CA GLY A 102 11.94 -9.85 -5.00
C GLY A 102 10.99 -10.55 -5.98
N LEU A 103 9.92 -9.89 -6.40
CA LEU A 103 8.98 -10.42 -7.38
C LEU A 103 9.19 -9.72 -8.72
N SER A 104 9.23 -10.47 -9.83
CA SER A 104 9.39 -9.91 -11.16
C SER A 104 8.11 -9.25 -11.67
N ASP A 105 8.25 -8.33 -12.62
CA ASP A 105 7.09 -7.71 -13.27
C ASP A 105 6.21 -8.74 -13.97
N ALA A 106 6.81 -9.77 -14.57
CA ALA A 106 6.08 -10.86 -15.21
C ALA A 106 5.23 -11.64 -14.18
N ALA A 107 5.78 -11.92 -13.00
CA ALA A 107 5.06 -12.62 -11.94
C ALA A 107 3.91 -11.74 -11.38
N ILE A 108 4.13 -10.45 -11.21
CA ILE A 108 3.07 -9.51 -10.82
C ILE A 108 1.94 -9.51 -11.86
N GLY A 109 2.27 -9.41 -13.14
CA GLY A 109 1.27 -9.45 -14.21
C GLY A 109 0.46 -10.75 -14.21
N ALA A 110 1.10 -11.87 -13.94
CA ALA A 110 0.41 -13.17 -13.85
C ALA A 110 -0.56 -13.22 -12.65
N ILE A 111 -0.18 -12.67 -11.51
CA ILE A 111 -1.04 -12.59 -10.32
C ILE A 111 -2.26 -11.72 -10.62
N GLU A 112 -2.05 -10.55 -11.20
CA GLU A 112 -3.15 -9.62 -11.52
C GLU A 112 -4.10 -10.20 -12.55
N ALA A 113 -3.58 -10.89 -13.57
CA ALA A 113 -4.40 -11.55 -14.58
C ALA A 113 -5.25 -12.67 -13.96
N ALA A 114 -4.72 -13.42 -13.01
CA ALA A 114 -5.45 -14.48 -12.32
C ALA A 114 -6.55 -13.94 -11.41
N GLY A 115 -6.39 -12.73 -10.89
CA GLY A 115 -7.38 -12.06 -10.03
C GLY A 115 -8.48 -11.32 -10.80
N ALA A 116 -8.34 -11.21 -12.10
CA ALA A 116 -9.27 -10.42 -12.92
C ALA A 116 -10.64 -11.12 -13.12
#